data_a16cc03efb46caec5ed46cb31f4543c5
#
_entry.id   a16cc03efb46caec5ed46cb31f4543c5
#
_cell.length_a   1.000
_cell.length_b   1.000
_cell.length_c   1.000
_cell.angle_alpha   90.00
_cell.angle_beta   90.00
_cell.angle_gamma   90.00
#
_symmetry.space_group_name_H-M   'P 1'
#
loop_
_entity.id
_entity.type
_entity.pdbx_description
1 polymer ?
#
loop_
_entity_poly.entity_id
_entity_poly.type
_entity_poly.pdbx_seq_one_letter_code
_entity_poly.pdbx_strand_id
1 'polypeptide(L)'
;MRRLCEAGVGHVFLVTGRGILFLTDALAREKALTSVSTYHEQGASYAAMAYAQAKNSLGVCLVSTGCAATNAVTAALCAWQDNVPVVFISGQHMLHETTHYTKHPIRTYGSQEADIIKVVQSITKYAVMLHRAEDIAAEMDKALYLAMTGRRGPVWIDLPLDLQNARIEPEQLTRWMTNAVPLQVRAADVCAVAEGLSRAARPLLLLGGGIRSAGAQQVVSDFVDKSRIPVVFTPAGADAYGASHVYSIGAVGSIGGSRAGNFALQHADYILAVGTKLSSQMTGNRTLFAPHACITVVDIDVLEHQKEEAAHKFIHADARAFFEALREEAVHPANEEWTMQCIHWKRVFSVPEEDFVQKAAQRNEIDLYAFSYVLGKELADDAAVITDAGFEELIVP
;
A
#
# COMPACT_ATOMS: atom_id res chain seq x y z
N MET A 1 -0.11 13.30 -21.12
CA MET A 1 -1.48 12.83 -20.88
C MET A 1 -1.76 11.46 -21.50
N ARG A 2 -1.56 11.24 -22.81
CA ARG A 2 -1.80 9.93 -23.49
C ARG A 2 -1.23 8.73 -22.73
N ARG A 3 0.03 8.81 -22.25
CA ARG A 3 0.67 7.71 -21.49
C ARG A 3 -0.05 7.37 -20.17
N LEU A 4 -0.61 8.37 -19.50
CA LEU A 4 -1.41 8.15 -18.30
C LEU A 4 -2.71 7.40 -18.63
N CYS A 5 -3.39 7.81 -19.74
CA CYS A 5 -4.59 7.11 -20.21
C CYS A 5 -4.30 5.65 -20.57
N GLU A 6 -3.22 5.39 -21.29
CA GLU A 6 -2.76 4.04 -21.68
C GLU A 6 -2.41 3.18 -20.46
N ALA A 7 -1.99 3.80 -19.35
CA ALA A 7 -1.75 3.14 -18.07
C ALA A 7 -3.02 2.95 -17.21
N GLY A 8 -4.21 3.29 -17.74
CA GLY A 8 -5.49 3.12 -17.06
C GLY A 8 -5.81 4.20 -16.02
N VAL A 9 -5.07 5.32 -16.04
CA VAL A 9 -5.35 6.47 -15.16
C VAL A 9 -6.65 7.16 -15.61
N GLY A 10 -7.59 7.36 -14.69
CA GLY A 10 -8.84 8.07 -14.96
C GLY A 10 -8.90 9.46 -14.30
N HIS A 11 -8.12 9.69 -13.26
CA HIS A 11 -8.18 10.92 -12.47
C HIS A 11 -6.76 11.47 -12.23
N VAL A 12 -6.63 12.81 -12.30
CA VAL A 12 -5.41 13.54 -11.95
C VAL A 12 -5.76 14.57 -10.89
N PHE A 13 -5.12 14.49 -9.75
CA PHE A 13 -5.31 15.40 -8.62
C PHE A 13 -4.28 16.52 -8.69
N LEU A 14 -4.69 17.78 -8.52
CA LEU A 14 -3.79 18.89 -8.75
C LEU A 14 -4.15 20.16 -7.97
N VAL A 15 -3.13 21.03 -7.87
CA VAL A 15 -3.29 22.46 -7.69
C VAL A 15 -2.65 23.15 -8.88
N THR A 16 -3.37 24.04 -9.53
CA THR A 16 -2.85 24.74 -10.71
C THR A 16 -1.74 25.73 -10.35
N GLY A 17 -0.84 25.98 -11.30
CA GLY A 17 0.24 26.96 -11.11
C GLY A 17 1.06 27.19 -12.39
N ARG A 18 1.88 28.26 -12.38
CA ARG A 18 2.68 28.64 -13.54
C ARG A 18 3.60 27.52 -14.02
N GLY A 19 4.21 26.77 -13.09
CA GLY A 19 5.17 25.73 -13.44
C GLY A 19 4.59 24.56 -14.21
N ILE A 20 3.25 24.39 -14.24
CA ILE A 20 2.55 23.32 -14.95
C ILE A 20 1.56 23.84 -16.00
N LEU A 21 1.79 25.04 -16.51
CA LEU A 21 0.86 25.73 -17.39
C LEU A 21 0.44 24.88 -18.59
N PHE A 22 1.40 24.32 -19.33
CA PHE A 22 1.10 23.52 -20.52
C PHE A 22 0.60 22.11 -20.17
N LEU A 23 0.97 21.56 -19.01
CA LEU A 23 0.43 20.29 -18.53
C LEU A 23 -1.05 20.45 -18.15
N THR A 24 -1.42 21.56 -17.53
CA THR A 24 -2.81 21.85 -17.18
C THR A 24 -3.69 22.05 -18.44
N ASP A 25 -3.18 22.78 -19.46
CA ASP A 25 -3.87 22.92 -20.75
C ASP A 25 -4.02 21.55 -21.44
N ALA A 26 -2.97 20.73 -21.46
CA ALA A 26 -3.02 19.40 -22.04
C ALA A 26 -3.99 18.46 -21.29
N LEU A 27 -4.08 18.60 -19.96
CA LEU A 27 -5.04 17.86 -19.13
C LEU A 27 -6.47 18.27 -19.43
N ALA A 28 -6.73 19.56 -19.56
CA ALA A 28 -8.06 20.09 -19.89
C ALA A 28 -8.58 19.65 -21.27
N ARG A 29 -7.68 19.35 -22.18
CA ARG A 29 -8.01 18.85 -23.56
C ARG A 29 -8.19 17.34 -23.60
N GLU A 30 -7.67 16.59 -22.63
CA GLU A 30 -7.73 15.14 -22.61
C GLU A 30 -9.04 14.66 -21.96
N LYS A 31 -9.98 14.24 -22.78
CA LYS A 31 -11.33 13.84 -22.33
C LYS A 31 -11.37 12.54 -21.52
N ALA A 32 -10.34 11.71 -21.63
CA ALA A 32 -10.24 10.45 -20.89
C ALA A 32 -9.76 10.65 -19.45
N LEU A 33 -9.27 11.86 -19.09
CA LEU A 33 -8.79 12.19 -17.77
C LEU A 33 -9.71 13.20 -17.10
N THR A 34 -10.10 12.91 -15.87
CA THR A 34 -10.82 13.84 -15.01
C THR A 34 -9.82 14.59 -14.12
N SER A 35 -9.82 15.91 -14.17
CA SER A 35 -9.04 16.75 -13.27
C SER A 35 -9.78 17.00 -11.97
N VAL A 36 -9.12 16.77 -10.83
CA VAL A 36 -9.66 17.05 -9.49
C VAL A 36 -8.77 18.09 -8.82
N SER A 37 -9.26 19.33 -8.78
CA SER A 37 -8.54 20.43 -8.15
C SER A 37 -8.80 20.48 -6.66
N THR A 38 -7.74 20.70 -5.88
CA THR A 38 -7.80 20.89 -4.43
C THR A 38 -7.33 22.29 -4.05
N TYR A 39 -7.48 22.66 -2.79
CA TYR A 39 -7.04 23.98 -2.28
C TYR A 39 -5.57 23.98 -1.83
N HIS A 40 -4.95 22.80 -1.71
CA HIS A 40 -3.57 22.66 -1.28
C HIS A 40 -2.93 21.41 -1.91
N GLU A 41 -1.64 21.47 -2.26
CA GLU A 41 -0.93 20.38 -2.96
C GLU A 41 -0.83 19.12 -2.08
N GLN A 42 -0.74 19.27 -0.78
CA GLN A 42 -0.78 18.12 0.14
C GLN A 42 -2.13 17.39 0.05
N GLY A 43 -3.24 18.12 -0.03
CA GLY A 43 -4.56 17.54 -0.25
C GLY A 43 -4.67 16.81 -1.59
N ALA A 44 -4.14 17.40 -2.69
CA ALA A 44 -4.07 16.72 -3.99
C ALA A 44 -3.27 15.42 -3.92
N SER A 45 -2.15 15.46 -3.23
CA SER A 45 -1.20 14.34 -3.09
C SER A 45 -1.80 13.17 -2.30
N TYR A 46 -2.44 13.46 -1.16
CA TYR A 46 -3.16 12.45 -0.39
C TYR A 46 -4.39 11.90 -1.12
N ALA A 47 -5.12 12.75 -1.86
CA ALA A 47 -6.22 12.28 -2.70
C ALA A 47 -5.75 11.32 -3.80
N ALA A 48 -4.59 11.60 -4.45
CA ALA A 48 -3.98 10.69 -5.40
C ALA A 48 -3.56 9.36 -4.76
N MET A 49 -2.99 9.40 -3.56
CA MET A 49 -2.61 8.22 -2.77
C MET A 49 -3.84 7.37 -2.40
N ALA A 50 -4.86 8.00 -1.82
CA ALA A 50 -6.10 7.31 -1.42
C ALA A 50 -6.82 6.70 -2.62
N TYR A 51 -6.85 7.41 -3.75
CA TYR A 51 -7.40 6.87 -5.01
C TYR A 51 -6.64 5.63 -5.48
N ALA A 52 -5.31 5.67 -5.43
CA ALA A 52 -4.47 4.54 -5.80
C ALA A 52 -4.75 3.30 -4.91
N GLN A 53 -4.90 3.52 -3.60
CA GLN A 53 -5.24 2.45 -2.65
C GLN A 53 -6.63 1.87 -2.91
N ALA A 54 -7.65 2.72 -3.04
CA ALA A 54 -9.03 2.29 -3.24
C ALA A 54 -9.24 1.54 -4.57
N LYS A 55 -8.52 1.95 -5.62
CA LYS A 55 -8.60 1.33 -6.96
C LYS A 55 -7.58 0.21 -7.18
N ASN A 56 -6.63 0.02 -6.26
CA ASN A 56 -5.46 -0.84 -6.45
C ASN A 56 -4.72 -0.56 -7.78
N SER A 57 -4.61 0.71 -8.15
CA SER A 57 -4.07 1.21 -9.41
C SER A 57 -3.16 2.41 -9.20
N LEU A 58 -2.73 3.05 -10.28
CA LEU A 58 -1.90 4.26 -10.22
C LEU A 58 -2.71 5.48 -9.75
N GLY A 59 -2.18 6.21 -8.75
CA GLY A 59 -2.57 7.58 -8.45
C GLY A 59 -1.70 8.58 -9.22
N VAL A 60 -2.23 9.72 -9.58
CA VAL A 60 -1.46 10.78 -10.25
C VAL A 60 -1.70 12.12 -9.57
N CYS A 61 -0.61 12.75 -9.14
CA CYS A 61 -0.62 14.08 -8.56
C CYS A 61 0.21 15.04 -9.44
N LEU A 62 -0.37 16.17 -9.81
CA LEU A 62 0.28 17.21 -10.61
C LEU A 62 0.40 18.48 -9.76
N VAL A 63 1.63 18.95 -9.53
CA VAL A 63 1.95 20.10 -8.69
C VAL A 63 2.86 21.08 -9.42
N SER A 64 2.79 22.36 -9.01
CA SER A 64 3.62 23.39 -9.59
C SER A 64 5.07 23.36 -9.07
N THR A 65 5.84 24.40 -9.34
CA THR A 65 7.28 24.51 -9.06
C THR A 65 7.58 24.79 -7.59
N GLY A 66 8.72 24.32 -7.09
CA GLY A 66 9.33 24.74 -5.85
C GLY A 66 8.49 24.44 -4.61
N CYS A 67 8.01 25.48 -3.91
CA CYS A 67 7.21 25.31 -2.69
C CYS A 67 5.95 24.51 -2.91
N ALA A 68 5.32 24.61 -4.07
CA ALA A 68 4.17 23.77 -4.45
C ALA A 68 4.55 22.30 -4.52
N ALA A 69 5.68 21.97 -5.14
CA ALA A 69 6.18 20.61 -5.21
C ALA A 69 6.56 20.07 -3.81
N THR A 70 7.19 20.88 -2.96
CA THR A 70 7.56 20.44 -1.60
C THR A 70 6.35 20.16 -0.71
N ASN A 71 5.19 20.78 -0.94
CA ASN A 71 3.95 20.47 -0.23
C ASN A 71 3.46 19.02 -0.48
N ALA A 72 3.88 18.38 -1.58
CA ALA A 72 3.55 17.00 -1.88
C ALA A 72 4.48 15.95 -1.23
N VAL A 73 5.59 16.38 -0.64
CA VAL A 73 6.63 15.49 -0.10
C VAL A 73 6.10 14.61 1.02
N THR A 74 5.25 15.13 1.91
CA THR A 74 4.67 14.35 3.01
C THR A 74 3.87 13.16 2.48
N ALA A 75 3.01 13.37 1.50
CA ALA A 75 2.24 12.29 0.91
C ALA A 75 3.12 11.31 0.09
N ALA A 76 4.20 11.80 -0.53
CA ALA A 76 5.18 10.94 -1.19
C ALA A 76 5.87 10.00 -0.20
N LEU A 77 6.24 10.50 1.00
CA LEU A 77 6.79 9.66 2.07
C LEU A 77 5.76 8.63 2.56
N CYS A 78 4.50 9.02 2.78
CA CYS A 78 3.44 8.10 3.16
C CYS A 78 3.23 7.01 2.08
N ALA A 79 3.17 7.41 0.80
CA ALA A 79 3.06 6.45 -0.30
C ALA A 79 4.26 5.49 -0.39
N TRP A 80 5.47 5.97 -0.07
CA TRP A 80 6.67 5.14 0.04
C TRP A 80 6.58 4.10 1.15
N GLN A 81 6.13 4.51 2.35
CA GLN A 81 6.00 3.64 3.51
C GLN A 81 4.89 2.60 3.35
N ASP A 82 3.78 2.99 2.70
CA ASP A 82 2.60 2.15 2.50
C ASP A 82 2.59 1.40 1.17
N ASN A 83 3.67 1.52 0.38
CA ASN A 83 3.83 0.85 -0.90
C ASN A 83 2.74 1.23 -1.92
N VAL A 84 2.32 2.49 -1.92
CA VAL A 84 1.25 2.98 -2.80
C VAL A 84 1.84 3.55 -4.07
N PRO A 85 1.43 3.07 -5.26
CA PRO A 85 1.95 3.55 -6.54
C PRO A 85 1.34 4.90 -6.90
N VAL A 86 2.11 5.97 -6.68
CA VAL A 86 1.72 7.34 -7.06
C VAL A 86 2.76 7.93 -8.01
N VAL A 87 2.29 8.50 -9.10
CA VAL A 87 3.11 9.29 -10.03
C VAL A 87 2.95 10.76 -9.66
N PHE A 88 3.98 11.32 -9.05
CA PHE A 88 4.08 12.76 -8.84
C PHE A 88 4.70 13.40 -10.08
N ILE A 89 4.05 14.42 -10.59
CA ILE A 89 4.56 15.22 -11.71
C ILE A 89 4.62 16.66 -11.21
N SER A 90 5.83 17.21 -11.11
CA SER A 90 6.03 18.62 -10.79
C SER A 90 6.43 19.40 -12.03
N GLY A 91 6.00 20.65 -12.06
CA GLY A 91 6.55 21.60 -13.01
C GLY A 91 7.82 22.24 -12.49
N GLN A 92 8.61 22.79 -13.40
CA GLN A 92 9.84 23.50 -13.10
C GLN A 92 9.91 24.79 -13.90
N HIS A 93 10.87 25.66 -13.60
CA HIS A 93 11.26 26.77 -14.46
C HIS A 93 11.79 26.27 -15.81
N MET A 94 12.11 27.19 -16.72
CA MET A 94 12.83 26.80 -17.95
C MET A 94 14.14 26.13 -17.57
N LEU A 95 14.57 25.14 -18.31
CA LEU A 95 15.74 24.33 -17.98
C LEU A 95 16.98 25.19 -17.67
N HIS A 96 17.21 26.25 -18.48
CA HIS A 96 18.34 27.17 -18.27
C HIS A 96 18.19 28.09 -17.04
N GLU A 97 17.02 28.14 -16.42
CA GLU A 97 16.74 28.88 -15.18
C GLU A 97 16.76 27.98 -13.94
N THR A 98 17.32 26.78 -14.04
CA THR A 98 17.45 25.86 -12.94
C THR A 98 18.87 25.83 -12.37
N THR A 99 19.03 25.49 -11.11
CA THR A 99 20.35 25.30 -10.48
C THR A 99 21.16 24.18 -11.13
N HIS A 100 20.50 23.22 -11.80
CA HIS A 100 21.18 22.18 -12.59
C HIS A 100 21.95 22.74 -13.80
N TYR A 101 21.47 23.83 -14.36
CA TYR A 101 22.09 24.42 -15.55
C TYR A 101 23.33 25.25 -15.24
N THR A 102 23.36 25.87 -14.05
CA THR A 102 24.51 26.64 -13.61
C THR A 102 25.60 25.78 -13.01
N LYS A 103 26.86 26.13 -13.22
CA LYS A 103 28.02 25.49 -12.56
C LYS A 103 28.33 26.07 -11.19
N HIS A 104 27.58 27.07 -10.75
CA HIS A 104 27.80 27.76 -9.49
C HIS A 104 26.88 27.20 -8.39
N PRO A 105 27.36 27.05 -7.16
CA PRO A 105 26.56 26.49 -6.05
C PRO A 105 25.62 27.57 -5.46
N ILE A 106 24.73 28.10 -6.28
CA ILE A 106 23.69 29.06 -5.86
C ILE A 106 22.48 28.34 -5.27
N ARG A 107 21.72 29.01 -4.43
CA ARG A 107 20.55 28.43 -3.76
C ARG A 107 19.38 28.20 -4.72
N THR A 108 19.11 29.20 -5.58
CA THR A 108 18.05 29.19 -6.58
C THR A 108 18.53 29.99 -7.78
N TYR A 109 18.07 29.65 -8.96
CA TYR A 109 18.29 30.44 -10.18
C TYR A 109 16.99 31.15 -10.58
N GLY A 110 15.95 30.39 -10.89
CA GLY A 110 14.63 30.92 -11.16
C GLY A 110 13.85 31.27 -9.89
N SER A 111 12.84 32.13 -10.02
CA SER A 111 11.97 32.48 -8.91
C SER A 111 11.20 31.25 -8.40
N GLN A 112 11.36 30.88 -7.13
CA GLN A 112 10.75 29.68 -6.51
C GLN A 112 11.29 28.33 -7.04
N GLU A 113 12.39 28.33 -7.81
CA GLU A 113 13.04 27.10 -8.24
C GLU A 113 13.53 26.29 -7.03
N ALA A 114 13.35 25.00 -7.07
CA ALA A 114 13.92 24.05 -6.12
C ALA A 114 14.32 22.76 -6.82
N ASP A 115 15.46 22.19 -6.42
CA ASP A 115 15.88 20.86 -6.86
C ASP A 115 15.06 19.79 -6.15
N ILE A 116 13.82 19.62 -6.57
CA ILE A 116 12.88 18.69 -5.94
C ILE A 116 13.36 17.24 -6.02
N ILE A 117 14.12 16.89 -7.06
CA ILE A 117 14.64 15.53 -7.22
C ILE A 117 15.56 15.14 -6.08
N LYS A 118 16.47 16.03 -5.66
CA LYS A 118 17.30 15.80 -4.47
C LYS A 118 16.49 15.62 -3.18
N VAL A 119 15.36 16.29 -3.08
CA VAL A 119 14.49 16.19 -1.90
C VAL A 119 13.77 14.84 -1.85
N VAL A 120 13.30 14.32 -2.99
CA VAL A 120 12.43 13.15 -3.02
C VAL A 120 13.10 11.83 -3.40
N GLN A 121 14.35 11.85 -3.86
CA GLN A 121 15.05 10.65 -4.36
C GLN A 121 15.15 9.51 -3.34
N SER A 122 15.20 9.84 -2.03
CA SER A 122 15.26 8.83 -0.96
C SER A 122 13.91 8.24 -0.56
N ILE A 123 12.82 8.83 -1.01
CA ILE A 123 11.44 8.45 -0.69
C ILE A 123 10.61 8.11 -1.94
N THR A 124 11.28 7.83 -3.04
CA THR A 124 10.66 7.41 -4.29
C THR A 124 11.43 6.25 -4.92
N LYS A 125 10.74 5.42 -5.68
CA LYS A 125 11.39 4.34 -6.44
C LYS A 125 12.17 4.86 -7.64
N TYR A 126 11.77 5.99 -8.15
CA TYR A 126 12.39 6.69 -9.25
C TYR A 126 12.07 8.17 -9.19
N ALA A 127 13.09 9.01 -9.39
CA ALA A 127 12.91 10.45 -9.45
C ALA A 127 13.82 11.00 -10.57
N VAL A 128 13.26 11.81 -11.46
CA VAL A 128 14.00 12.38 -12.60
C VAL A 128 13.48 13.77 -12.95
N MET A 129 14.40 14.69 -13.24
CA MET A 129 14.09 15.92 -13.96
C MET A 129 14.41 15.70 -15.44
N LEU A 130 13.50 16.05 -16.34
CA LEU A 130 13.76 15.97 -17.77
C LEU A 130 14.73 17.05 -18.23
N HIS A 131 15.65 16.66 -19.10
CA HIS A 131 16.61 17.57 -19.74
C HIS A 131 16.36 17.74 -21.24
N ARG A 132 15.59 16.85 -21.85
CA ARG A 132 15.22 16.86 -23.26
C ARG A 132 13.76 16.46 -23.41
N ALA A 133 13.04 17.13 -24.28
CA ALA A 133 11.63 16.86 -24.53
C ALA A 133 11.40 15.44 -25.13
N GLU A 134 12.36 14.96 -25.94
CA GLU A 134 12.27 13.63 -26.57
C GLU A 134 12.34 12.48 -25.60
N ASP A 135 12.88 12.69 -24.39
CA ASP A 135 13.03 11.64 -23.38
C ASP A 135 11.71 11.37 -22.62
N ILE A 136 10.67 12.22 -22.78
CA ILE A 136 9.43 12.14 -22.01
C ILE A 136 8.75 10.76 -22.10
N ALA A 137 8.76 10.13 -23.28
CA ALA A 137 8.11 8.84 -23.44
C ALA A 137 8.84 7.73 -22.68
N ALA A 138 10.17 7.69 -22.80
CA ALA A 138 11.00 6.70 -22.11
C ALA A 138 10.95 6.88 -20.59
N GLU A 139 11.02 8.11 -20.10
CA GLU A 139 10.98 8.40 -18.66
C GLU A 139 9.60 8.11 -18.04
N MET A 140 8.53 8.43 -18.77
CA MET A 140 7.17 8.05 -18.35
C MET A 140 6.99 6.54 -18.31
N ASP A 141 7.42 5.81 -19.36
CA ASP A 141 7.33 4.34 -19.40
C ASP A 141 8.05 3.71 -18.21
N LYS A 142 9.27 4.17 -17.95
CA LYS A 142 10.09 3.69 -16.82
C LYS A 142 9.47 4.00 -15.47
N ALA A 143 8.99 5.23 -15.28
CA ALA A 143 8.36 5.64 -14.05
C ALA A 143 7.08 4.82 -13.74
N LEU A 144 6.19 4.69 -14.75
CA LEU A 144 4.95 3.92 -14.64
C LEU A 144 5.24 2.45 -14.31
N TYR A 145 6.22 1.85 -15.00
CA TYR A 145 6.64 0.48 -14.74
C TYR A 145 7.16 0.32 -13.31
N LEU A 146 8.09 1.17 -12.88
CA LEU A 146 8.71 1.08 -11.56
C LEU A 146 7.70 1.32 -10.43
N ALA A 147 6.72 2.21 -10.61
CA ALA A 147 5.68 2.43 -9.62
C ALA A 147 4.87 1.17 -9.34
N MET A 148 4.59 0.36 -10.35
CA MET A 148 3.65 -0.77 -10.29
C MET A 148 4.31 -2.13 -10.09
N THR A 149 5.63 -2.26 -10.28
CA THR A 149 6.31 -3.57 -10.27
C THR A 149 7.12 -3.80 -9.00
N GLY A 150 7.25 -5.07 -8.61
CA GLY A 150 7.88 -5.46 -7.36
C GLY A 150 7.14 -4.86 -6.16
N ARG A 151 7.87 -4.46 -5.11
CA ARG A 151 7.29 -3.65 -4.05
C ARG A 151 6.88 -2.30 -4.64
N ARG A 152 5.57 -2.04 -4.72
CA ARG A 152 5.02 -0.83 -5.33
C ARG A 152 5.44 0.42 -4.55
N GLY A 153 5.33 1.60 -5.16
CA GLY A 153 5.66 2.84 -4.48
C GLY A 153 5.65 4.06 -5.40
N PRO A 154 5.88 5.25 -4.84
CA PRO A 154 5.82 6.50 -5.57
C PRO A 154 7.01 6.67 -6.51
N VAL A 155 6.76 7.44 -7.58
CA VAL A 155 7.77 7.93 -8.51
C VAL A 155 7.57 9.41 -8.74
N TRP A 156 8.63 10.13 -9.17
CA TRP A 156 8.58 11.57 -9.37
C TRP A 156 9.21 11.98 -10.69
N ILE A 157 8.49 12.78 -11.47
CA ILE A 157 8.97 13.40 -12.72
C ILE A 157 8.87 14.90 -12.58
N ASP A 158 9.99 15.59 -12.70
CA ASP A 158 10.07 17.06 -12.70
C ASP A 158 10.24 17.55 -14.14
N LEU A 159 9.34 18.42 -14.61
CA LEU A 159 9.23 18.77 -16.02
C LEU A 159 9.38 20.27 -16.24
N PRO A 160 10.56 20.73 -16.75
CA PRO A 160 10.80 22.12 -17.09
C PRO A 160 9.79 22.70 -18.08
N LEU A 161 9.43 23.97 -17.87
CA LEU A 161 8.34 24.67 -18.59
C LEU A 161 8.59 24.76 -20.11
N ASP A 162 9.83 24.98 -20.53
CA ASP A 162 10.23 25.00 -21.94
C ASP A 162 10.09 23.61 -22.58
N LEU A 163 10.39 22.54 -21.86
CA LEU A 163 10.19 21.17 -22.33
C LEU A 163 8.70 20.79 -22.42
N GLN A 164 7.86 21.33 -21.52
CA GLN A 164 6.40 21.13 -21.62
C GLN A 164 5.81 21.72 -22.90
N ASN A 165 6.39 22.82 -23.42
CA ASN A 165 5.95 23.51 -24.63
C ASN A 165 6.74 23.09 -25.90
N ALA A 166 7.67 22.17 -25.77
CA ALA A 166 8.45 21.71 -26.90
C ALA A 166 7.60 20.92 -27.91
N ARG A 167 7.84 21.13 -29.20
CA ARG A 167 7.22 20.31 -30.23
C ARG A 167 7.94 18.97 -30.33
N ILE A 168 7.19 17.91 -30.26
CA ILE A 168 7.67 16.53 -30.38
C ILE A 168 6.84 15.78 -31.42
N GLU A 169 7.45 14.80 -32.06
CA GLU A 169 6.77 13.84 -32.93
C GLU A 169 6.57 12.53 -32.15
N PRO A 170 5.36 12.28 -31.61
CA PRO A 170 5.11 11.17 -30.67
C PRO A 170 5.52 9.79 -31.18
N GLU A 171 5.42 9.58 -32.51
CA GLU A 171 5.74 8.33 -33.19
C GLU A 171 7.26 8.07 -33.28
N GLN A 172 8.07 9.12 -33.14
CA GLN A 172 9.54 9.04 -33.20
C GLN A 172 10.18 8.96 -31.81
N LEU A 173 9.39 9.08 -30.73
CA LEU A 173 9.94 9.05 -29.39
C LEU A 173 10.45 7.66 -29.03
N THR A 174 11.64 7.61 -28.46
CA THR A 174 12.17 6.37 -27.90
C THR A 174 11.31 5.90 -26.73
N ARG A 175 10.97 4.62 -26.74
CA ARG A 175 10.21 3.97 -25.69
C ARG A 175 11.17 3.19 -24.78
N TRP A 176 10.91 3.24 -23.51
CA TRP A 176 11.64 2.39 -22.57
C TRP A 176 10.94 1.02 -22.47
N MET A 177 11.76 -0.04 -22.47
CA MET A 177 11.30 -1.41 -22.30
C MET A 177 12.11 -2.09 -21.21
N THR A 178 11.46 -2.94 -20.44
CA THR A 178 12.14 -3.73 -19.42
C THR A 178 12.55 -5.09 -19.96
N ASN A 179 13.72 -5.55 -19.53
CA ASN A 179 14.17 -6.94 -19.72
C ASN A 179 14.05 -7.75 -18.41
N ALA A 180 13.33 -7.22 -17.39
CA ALA A 180 13.15 -7.90 -16.12
C ALA A 180 12.35 -9.20 -16.31
N VAL A 181 12.89 -10.29 -15.79
CA VAL A 181 12.20 -11.59 -15.76
C VAL A 181 11.23 -11.58 -14.57
N PRO A 182 9.97 -11.97 -14.76
CA PRO A 182 9.02 -12.11 -13.66
C PRO A 182 9.55 -13.05 -12.58
N LEU A 183 9.30 -12.70 -11.32
CA LEU A 183 9.68 -13.52 -10.19
C LEU A 183 8.96 -14.87 -10.25
N GLN A 184 9.74 -15.96 -10.24
CA GLN A 184 9.22 -17.32 -10.32
C GLN A 184 8.99 -17.89 -8.93
N VAL A 185 7.83 -18.48 -8.70
CA VAL A 185 7.52 -19.24 -7.49
C VAL A 185 8.14 -20.65 -7.64
N ARG A 186 8.95 -21.06 -6.65
CA ARG A 186 9.57 -22.39 -6.68
C ARG A 186 8.59 -23.45 -6.17
N ALA A 187 8.32 -24.47 -6.96
CA ALA A 187 7.41 -25.56 -6.59
C ALA A 187 7.79 -26.22 -5.25
N ALA A 188 9.09 -26.41 -4.98
CA ALA A 188 9.56 -26.97 -3.71
C ALA A 188 9.16 -26.13 -2.49
N ASP A 189 9.10 -24.80 -2.61
CA ASP A 189 8.67 -23.94 -1.53
C ASP A 189 7.15 -24.05 -1.29
N VAL A 190 6.38 -24.16 -2.37
CA VAL A 190 4.93 -24.33 -2.31
C VAL A 190 4.57 -25.67 -1.68
N CYS A 191 5.18 -26.78 -2.13
CA CYS A 191 5.00 -28.11 -1.55
C CYS A 191 5.35 -28.13 -0.05
N ALA A 192 6.47 -27.50 0.34
CA ALA A 192 6.90 -27.46 1.74
C ALA A 192 5.91 -26.67 2.63
N VAL A 193 5.29 -25.61 2.10
CA VAL A 193 4.25 -24.87 2.81
C VAL A 193 2.96 -25.69 2.89
N ALA A 194 2.53 -26.32 1.80
CA ALA A 194 1.35 -27.19 1.79
C ALA A 194 1.47 -28.33 2.81
N GLU A 195 2.65 -28.99 2.87
CA GLU A 195 2.94 -29.99 3.90
C GLU A 195 2.93 -29.40 5.31
N GLY A 196 3.55 -28.22 5.52
CA GLY A 196 3.56 -27.54 6.82
C GLY A 196 2.17 -27.25 7.33
N LEU A 197 1.32 -26.66 6.50
CA LEU A 197 -0.07 -26.36 6.80
C LEU A 197 -0.88 -27.64 7.12
N SER A 198 -0.66 -28.71 6.33
CA SER A 198 -1.40 -29.98 6.48
C SER A 198 -0.99 -30.77 7.72
N ARG A 199 0.26 -30.64 8.18
CA ARG A 199 0.78 -31.33 9.38
C ARG A 199 0.54 -30.58 10.68
N ALA A 200 0.29 -29.27 10.59
CA ALA A 200 0.06 -28.44 11.76
C ALA A 200 -1.23 -28.81 12.46
N ALA A 201 -1.20 -28.88 13.79
CA ALA A 201 -2.41 -29.05 14.59
C ALA A 201 -3.20 -27.73 14.70
N ARG A 202 -2.49 -26.60 14.61
CA ARG A 202 -3.05 -25.25 14.77
C ARG A 202 -2.50 -24.29 13.71
N PRO A 203 -2.76 -24.57 12.40
CA PRO A 203 -2.31 -23.70 11.33
C PRO A 203 -3.03 -22.35 11.35
N LEU A 204 -2.32 -21.28 10.95
CA LEU A 204 -2.84 -19.92 10.90
C LEU A 204 -2.29 -19.18 9.68
N LEU A 205 -3.14 -18.41 9.00
CA LEU A 205 -2.71 -17.44 8.00
C LEU A 205 -2.60 -16.05 8.63
N LEU A 206 -1.49 -15.37 8.39
CA LEU A 206 -1.29 -13.97 8.74
C LEU A 206 -1.15 -13.15 7.47
N LEU A 207 -2.17 -12.35 7.15
CA LEU A 207 -2.25 -11.60 5.91
C LEU A 207 -1.95 -10.12 6.12
N GLY A 208 -1.12 -9.56 5.24
CA GLY A 208 -0.79 -8.13 5.22
C GLY A 208 -1.31 -7.40 3.99
N GLY A 209 -1.02 -6.10 3.90
CA GLY A 209 -1.41 -5.25 2.76
C GLY A 209 -0.84 -5.68 1.40
N GLY A 210 0.20 -6.53 1.40
CA GLY A 210 0.76 -7.12 0.19
C GLY A 210 -0.25 -7.97 -0.60
N ILE A 211 -1.26 -8.55 0.07
CA ILE A 211 -2.35 -9.29 -0.59
C ILE A 211 -3.14 -8.36 -1.52
N ARG A 212 -3.56 -7.18 -1.03
CA ARG A 212 -4.23 -6.17 -1.87
C ARG A 212 -3.31 -5.70 -2.99
N SER A 213 -2.08 -5.35 -2.66
CA SER A 213 -1.11 -4.85 -3.65
C SER A 213 -0.88 -5.84 -4.79
N ALA A 214 -0.87 -7.14 -4.51
CA ALA A 214 -0.76 -8.20 -5.52
C ALA A 214 -2.08 -8.51 -6.25
N GLY A 215 -3.23 -7.97 -5.79
CA GLY A 215 -4.55 -8.33 -6.30
C GLY A 215 -4.90 -9.79 -6.01
N ALA A 216 -4.50 -10.30 -4.85
CA ALA A 216 -4.60 -11.72 -4.47
C ALA A 216 -5.85 -12.05 -3.64
N GLN A 217 -6.75 -11.07 -3.36
CA GLN A 217 -7.88 -11.28 -2.44
C GLN A 217 -8.75 -12.48 -2.84
N GLN A 218 -9.09 -12.60 -4.13
CA GLN A 218 -9.98 -13.69 -4.58
C GLN A 218 -9.32 -15.06 -4.43
N VAL A 219 -8.07 -15.23 -4.85
CA VAL A 219 -7.37 -16.52 -4.73
C VAL A 219 -7.12 -16.89 -3.27
N VAL A 220 -6.92 -15.91 -2.39
CA VAL A 220 -6.83 -16.11 -0.93
C VAL A 220 -8.19 -16.58 -0.39
N SER A 221 -9.29 -15.94 -0.79
CA SER A 221 -10.64 -16.35 -0.37
C SER A 221 -10.93 -17.79 -0.79
N ASP A 222 -10.70 -18.13 -2.06
CA ASP A 222 -10.89 -19.48 -2.58
C ASP A 222 -10.06 -20.53 -1.80
N PHE A 223 -8.82 -20.18 -1.46
CA PHE A 223 -7.95 -21.05 -0.68
C PHE A 223 -8.44 -21.24 0.77
N VAL A 224 -8.83 -20.15 1.45
CA VAL A 224 -9.30 -20.20 2.83
C VAL A 224 -10.63 -20.94 2.95
N ASP A 225 -11.56 -20.72 2.03
CA ASP A 225 -12.86 -21.39 2.02
C ASP A 225 -12.73 -22.92 1.87
N LYS A 226 -11.73 -23.35 1.10
CA LYS A 226 -11.40 -24.78 0.94
C LYS A 226 -10.67 -25.36 2.14
N SER A 227 -9.65 -24.64 2.64
CA SER A 227 -8.76 -25.13 3.71
C SER A 227 -9.33 -24.91 5.12
N ARG A 228 -10.25 -23.96 5.29
CA ARG A 228 -10.82 -23.54 6.58
C ARG A 228 -9.78 -23.13 7.62
N ILE A 229 -8.59 -22.74 7.19
CA ILE A 229 -7.53 -22.27 8.06
C ILE A 229 -7.93 -20.89 8.59
N PRO A 230 -7.90 -20.67 9.93
CA PRO A 230 -8.18 -19.35 10.49
C PRO A 230 -7.22 -18.28 9.95
N VAL A 231 -7.75 -17.08 9.73
CA VAL A 231 -7.04 -15.94 9.19
C VAL A 231 -6.96 -14.85 10.24
N VAL A 232 -5.78 -14.31 10.43
CA VAL A 232 -5.55 -13.05 11.12
C VAL A 232 -4.87 -12.08 10.18
N PHE A 233 -5.01 -10.80 10.42
CA PHE A 233 -4.48 -9.78 9.52
C PHE A 233 -3.82 -8.62 10.27
N THR A 234 -2.86 -7.97 9.62
CA THR A 234 -2.35 -6.69 10.09
C THR A 234 -3.36 -5.58 9.78
N PRO A 235 -3.34 -4.43 10.45
CA PRO A 235 -4.26 -3.32 10.12
C PRO A 235 -4.28 -2.99 8.62
N ALA A 236 -3.11 -2.97 7.96
CA ALA A 236 -3.00 -2.76 6.50
C ALA A 236 -3.56 -3.91 5.64
N GLY A 237 -3.88 -5.04 6.22
CA GLY A 237 -4.40 -6.25 5.56
C GLY A 237 -5.86 -6.56 5.88
N ALA A 238 -6.62 -5.63 6.46
CA ALA A 238 -8.02 -5.86 6.87
C ALA A 238 -8.93 -6.29 5.70
N ASP A 239 -8.63 -5.84 4.50
CA ASP A 239 -9.33 -6.18 3.25
C ASP A 239 -8.74 -7.38 2.48
N ALA A 240 -7.72 -8.04 3.02
CA ALA A 240 -7.06 -9.17 2.36
C ALA A 240 -7.97 -10.38 2.19
N TYR A 241 -8.83 -10.63 3.19
CA TYR A 241 -9.86 -11.71 3.16
C TYR A 241 -11.25 -11.17 3.54
N GLY A 242 -11.31 -9.98 4.14
CA GLY A 242 -12.53 -9.36 4.66
C GLY A 242 -12.80 -9.73 6.13
N ALA A 243 -12.95 -8.70 6.96
CA ALA A 243 -13.09 -8.88 8.42
C ALA A 243 -14.36 -9.61 8.85
N SER A 244 -15.45 -9.55 8.06
CA SER A 244 -16.74 -10.19 8.33
C SER A 244 -16.77 -11.69 8.07
N HIS A 245 -15.83 -12.24 7.30
CA HIS A 245 -15.80 -13.68 6.99
C HIS A 245 -15.66 -14.54 8.27
N VAL A 246 -16.27 -15.71 8.24
CA VAL A 246 -16.31 -16.62 9.41
C VAL A 246 -14.91 -17.02 9.91
N TYR A 247 -13.98 -17.27 8.97
CA TYR A 247 -12.61 -17.66 9.29
C TYR A 247 -11.67 -16.47 9.55
N SER A 248 -12.13 -15.24 9.35
CA SER A 248 -11.38 -14.02 9.69
C SER A 248 -11.51 -13.76 11.18
N ILE A 249 -10.45 -13.98 11.94
CA ILE A 249 -10.51 -13.98 13.42
C ILE A 249 -10.32 -12.56 13.98
N GLY A 250 -9.48 -11.76 13.33
CA GLY A 250 -9.30 -10.36 13.69
C GLY A 250 -7.90 -9.82 13.40
N ALA A 251 -7.73 -8.52 13.66
CA ALA A 251 -6.45 -7.86 13.54
C ALA A 251 -5.45 -8.34 14.60
N VAL A 252 -4.16 -8.34 14.25
CA VAL A 252 -3.05 -8.66 15.17
C VAL A 252 -2.12 -7.48 15.34
N GLY A 253 -1.54 -7.35 16.51
CA GLY A 253 -0.56 -6.32 16.84
C GLY A 253 -0.57 -5.97 18.30
N SER A 254 0.48 -5.28 18.75
CA SER A 254 0.57 -4.72 20.10
C SER A 254 -0.32 -3.48 20.26
N ILE A 255 -0.60 -2.80 19.14
CA ILE A 255 -1.49 -1.64 19.05
C ILE A 255 -2.47 -1.92 17.88
N GLY A 256 -3.76 -1.67 18.09
CA GLY A 256 -4.80 -1.90 17.07
C GLY A 256 -5.12 -3.39 16.81
N GLY A 257 -4.57 -4.30 17.60
CA GLY A 257 -4.86 -5.73 17.48
C GLY A 257 -6.07 -6.15 18.31
N SER A 258 -6.87 -7.08 17.78
CA SER A 258 -7.98 -7.69 18.50
C SER A 258 -7.48 -8.74 19.49
N ARG A 259 -8.19 -8.94 20.59
CA ARG A 259 -7.89 -10.03 21.53
C ARG A 259 -7.95 -11.38 20.84
N ALA A 260 -8.99 -11.62 20.03
CA ALA A 260 -9.17 -12.87 19.30
C ALA A 260 -8.02 -13.16 18.34
N GLY A 261 -7.63 -12.16 17.53
CA GLY A 261 -6.51 -12.29 16.60
C GLY A 261 -5.19 -12.60 17.31
N ASN A 262 -4.88 -11.86 18.39
CA ASN A 262 -3.67 -12.09 19.17
C ASN A 262 -3.68 -13.45 19.90
N PHE A 263 -4.83 -13.92 20.40
CA PHE A 263 -4.96 -15.26 20.97
C PHE A 263 -4.71 -16.35 19.91
N ALA A 264 -5.33 -16.25 18.74
CA ALA A 264 -5.11 -17.20 17.67
C ALA A 264 -3.64 -17.22 17.24
N LEU A 265 -3.01 -16.05 17.11
CA LEU A 265 -1.59 -15.92 16.74
C LEU A 265 -0.66 -16.63 17.77
N GLN A 266 -0.89 -16.38 19.07
CA GLN A 266 -0.03 -16.91 20.13
C GLN A 266 -0.18 -18.43 20.34
N HIS A 267 -1.31 -19.01 19.96
CA HIS A 267 -1.57 -20.43 20.12
C HIS A 267 -1.31 -21.26 18.86
N ALA A 268 -1.03 -20.62 17.74
CA ALA A 268 -0.68 -21.31 16.49
C ALA A 268 0.63 -22.09 16.64
N ASP A 269 0.77 -23.20 15.89
CA ASP A 269 2.00 -23.98 15.79
C ASP A 269 2.65 -23.87 14.39
N TYR A 270 1.88 -23.41 13.41
CA TYR A 270 2.40 -23.03 12.09
C TYR A 270 1.72 -21.76 11.60
N ILE A 271 2.51 -20.76 11.22
CA ILE A 271 2.01 -19.49 10.69
C ILE A 271 2.56 -19.29 9.27
N LEU A 272 1.66 -19.13 8.31
CA LEU A 272 1.99 -18.64 6.97
C LEU A 272 1.67 -17.14 6.91
N ALA A 273 2.73 -16.33 6.97
CA ALA A 273 2.65 -14.88 6.90
C ALA A 273 2.89 -14.41 5.46
N VAL A 274 1.92 -13.72 4.83
CA VAL A 274 2.01 -13.33 3.43
C VAL A 274 1.77 -11.84 3.25
N GLY A 275 2.70 -11.17 2.54
CA GLY A 275 2.59 -9.74 2.22
C GLY A 275 2.62 -8.83 3.45
N THR A 276 3.39 -9.21 4.48
CA THR A 276 3.55 -8.45 5.72
C THR A 276 5.02 -8.38 6.14
N LYS A 277 5.48 -7.19 6.50
CA LYS A 277 6.86 -6.95 6.93
C LYS A 277 7.17 -7.35 8.38
N LEU A 278 6.21 -7.90 9.12
CA LEU A 278 6.36 -8.28 10.53
C LEU A 278 7.01 -7.15 11.37
N SER A 279 6.45 -5.94 11.29
CA SER A 279 7.00 -4.76 11.99
C SER A 279 6.96 -4.94 13.51
N SER A 280 7.80 -4.18 14.23
CA SER A 280 7.81 -4.19 15.70
C SER A 280 6.47 -3.78 16.32
N GLN A 281 5.70 -2.92 15.65
CA GLN A 281 4.35 -2.56 16.08
C GLN A 281 3.42 -3.77 16.07
N MET A 282 3.57 -4.67 15.11
CA MET A 282 2.78 -5.89 15.01
C MET A 282 3.32 -7.00 15.91
N THR A 283 4.63 -7.24 15.90
CA THR A 283 5.24 -8.34 16.64
C THR A 283 5.43 -8.03 18.13
N GLY A 284 5.50 -6.76 18.52
CA GLY A 284 5.89 -6.37 19.87
C GLY A 284 7.28 -6.90 20.23
N ASN A 285 7.37 -7.57 21.37
CA ASN A 285 8.59 -8.29 21.76
C ASN A 285 8.70 -9.59 20.93
N ARG A 286 9.67 -9.64 20.02
CA ARG A 286 9.86 -10.74 19.09
C ARG A 286 10.10 -12.10 19.72
N THR A 287 10.74 -12.13 20.89
CA THR A 287 10.97 -13.42 21.61
C THR A 287 9.66 -14.02 22.16
N LEU A 288 8.63 -13.18 22.28
CA LEU A 288 7.30 -13.59 22.76
C LEU A 288 6.28 -13.69 21.61
N PHE A 289 6.68 -13.34 20.39
CA PHE A 289 5.80 -13.40 19.22
C PHE A 289 5.66 -14.84 18.74
N ALA A 290 4.48 -15.43 18.94
CA ALA A 290 4.15 -16.81 18.54
C ALA A 290 5.29 -17.81 18.84
N PRO A 291 5.75 -17.94 20.10
CA PRO A 291 6.99 -18.63 20.44
C PRO A 291 6.97 -20.14 20.17
N HIS A 292 5.80 -20.68 19.90
CA HIS A 292 5.60 -22.11 19.61
C HIS A 292 5.37 -22.40 18.12
N ALA A 293 5.30 -21.37 17.29
CA ALA A 293 4.97 -21.50 15.88
C ALA A 293 6.23 -21.60 14.99
N CYS A 294 6.17 -22.50 14.02
CA CYS A 294 7.03 -22.40 12.84
C CYS A 294 6.45 -21.32 11.93
N ILE A 295 7.21 -20.27 11.64
CA ILE A 295 6.75 -19.15 10.82
C ILE A 295 7.39 -19.22 9.44
N THR A 296 6.57 -19.26 8.39
CA THR A 296 7.02 -19.11 7.00
C THR A 296 6.48 -17.79 6.48
N VAL A 297 7.37 -16.95 5.94
CA VAL A 297 7.06 -15.64 5.39
C VAL A 297 7.15 -15.69 3.87
N VAL A 298 6.13 -15.21 3.19
CA VAL A 298 6.12 -15.01 1.73
C VAL A 298 5.99 -13.52 1.45
N ASP A 299 7.01 -12.95 0.83
CA ASP A 299 7.02 -11.53 0.50
C ASP A 299 7.81 -11.27 -0.78
N ILE A 300 7.48 -10.17 -1.45
CA ILE A 300 8.15 -9.69 -2.66
C ILE A 300 9.44 -8.93 -2.37
N ASP A 301 9.64 -8.47 -1.14
CA ASP A 301 10.79 -7.67 -0.74
C ASP A 301 11.77 -8.45 0.14
N VAL A 302 12.83 -8.91 -0.49
CA VAL A 302 13.93 -9.62 0.20
C VAL A 302 14.60 -8.74 1.25
N LEU A 303 14.82 -7.46 0.97
CA LEU A 303 15.56 -6.56 1.85
C LEU A 303 14.82 -6.30 3.16
N GLU A 304 13.50 -6.24 3.11
CA GLU A 304 12.69 -6.05 4.32
C GLU A 304 12.89 -7.20 5.32
N HIS A 305 13.13 -8.40 4.84
CA HIS A 305 13.30 -9.60 5.67
C HIS A 305 14.75 -9.97 5.95
N GLN A 306 15.72 -9.27 5.36
CA GLN A 306 17.17 -9.45 5.66
C GLN A 306 17.66 -8.60 6.84
N LYS A 307 16.87 -7.63 7.29
CA LYS A 307 17.27 -6.65 8.32
C LYS A 307 17.55 -7.26 9.69
N GLU A 308 17.14 -8.49 9.93
CA GLU A 308 17.31 -9.19 11.21
C GLU A 308 17.58 -10.67 11.00
N GLU A 309 18.29 -11.30 11.94
CA GLU A 309 18.40 -12.74 12.03
C GLU A 309 17.03 -13.33 12.33
N ALA A 310 16.24 -13.51 11.29
CA ALA A 310 14.88 -13.99 11.42
C ALA A 310 14.90 -15.51 11.63
N ALA A 311 14.30 -15.96 12.73
CA ALA A 311 13.98 -17.38 12.96
C ALA A 311 12.88 -17.90 12.01
N HIS A 312 12.66 -17.22 10.86
CA HIS A 312 11.59 -17.53 9.93
C HIS A 312 12.13 -18.10 8.63
N LYS A 313 11.41 -19.05 8.06
CA LYS A 313 11.64 -19.45 6.69
C LYS A 313 11.09 -18.34 5.77
N PHE A 314 11.95 -17.79 4.89
CA PHE A 314 11.57 -16.76 3.94
C PHE A 314 11.45 -17.34 2.52
N ILE A 315 10.37 -17.00 1.83
CA ILE A 315 10.09 -17.34 0.44
C ILE A 315 9.93 -16.03 -0.34
N HIS A 316 10.84 -15.78 -1.28
CA HIS A 316 10.78 -14.64 -2.17
C HIS A 316 9.78 -14.92 -3.29
N ALA A 317 8.57 -14.39 -3.17
CA ALA A 317 7.52 -14.59 -4.17
C ALA A 317 6.51 -13.44 -4.17
N ASP A 318 5.84 -13.25 -5.31
CA ASP A 318 4.62 -12.44 -5.39
C ASP A 318 3.48 -13.20 -4.70
N ALA A 319 2.69 -12.50 -3.89
CA ALA A 319 1.65 -13.11 -3.07
C ALA A 319 0.55 -13.78 -3.92
N ARG A 320 0.16 -13.19 -5.05
CA ARG A 320 -0.85 -13.76 -5.95
C ARG A 320 -0.33 -15.02 -6.62
N ALA A 321 0.85 -14.93 -7.23
CA ALA A 321 1.47 -16.08 -7.90
C ALA A 321 1.71 -17.24 -6.91
N PHE A 322 2.08 -16.92 -5.66
CA PHE A 322 2.25 -17.92 -4.61
C PHE A 322 0.93 -18.62 -4.25
N PHE A 323 -0.16 -17.88 -4.01
CA PHE A 323 -1.45 -18.49 -3.70
C PHE A 323 -2.06 -19.22 -4.89
N GLU A 324 -1.85 -18.74 -6.13
CA GLU A 324 -2.24 -19.46 -7.35
C GLU A 324 -1.55 -20.84 -7.44
N ALA A 325 -0.28 -20.94 -7.08
CA ALA A 325 0.42 -22.21 -7.01
C ALA A 325 -0.02 -23.07 -5.80
N LEU A 326 -0.21 -22.44 -4.62
CA LEU A 326 -0.57 -23.17 -3.40
C LEU A 326 -1.97 -23.80 -3.46
N ARG A 327 -2.93 -23.17 -4.14
CA ARG A 327 -4.29 -23.75 -4.27
C ARG A 327 -4.34 -25.02 -5.11
N GLU A 328 -3.32 -25.27 -5.96
CA GLU A 328 -3.20 -26.50 -6.75
C GLU A 328 -2.64 -27.66 -5.91
N GLU A 329 -2.07 -27.37 -4.75
CA GLU A 329 -1.57 -28.38 -3.82
C GLU A 329 -2.69 -28.97 -2.96
N ALA A 330 -2.49 -30.20 -2.52
CA ALA A 330 -3.41 -30.88 -1.61
C ALA A 330 -3.15 -30.42 -0.16
N VAL A 331 -3.74 -29.29 0.23
CA VAL A 331 -3.73 -28.84 1.62
C VAL A 331 -4.94 -29.43 2.33
N HIS A 332 -4.71 -30.18 3.42
CA HIS A 332 -5.80 -30.71 4.24
C HIS A 332 -6.53 -29.57 4.96
N PRO A 333 -7.87 -29.67 5.10
CA PRO A 333 -8.61 -28.74 5.96
C PRO A 333 -8.00 -28.67 7.36
N ALA A 334 -8.01 -27.49 7.94
CA ALA A 334 -7.56 -27.29 9.30
C ALA A 334 -8.37 -28.15 10.27
N ASN A 335 -7.74 -28.53 11.40
CA ASN A 335 -8.44 -29.24 12.48
C ASN A 335 -9.69 -28.44 12.90
N GLU A 336 -10.85 -29.09 12.87
CA GLU A 336 -12.12 -28.46 13.15
C GLU A 336 -12.17 -27.88 14.59
N GLU A 337 -11.60 -28.58 15.56
CA GLU A 337 -11.53 -28.11 16.95
C GLU A 337 -10.74 -26.80 17.04
N TRP A 338 -9.61 -26.70 16.34
CA TRP A 338 -8.81 -25.48 16.27
C TRP A 338 -9.59 -24.32 15.62
N THR A 339 -10.18 -24.58 14.47
CA THR A 339 -10.94 -23.57 13.73
C THR A 339 -12.12 -23.06 14.57
N MET A 340 -12.87 -23.97 15.20
CA MET A 340 -13.98 -23.61 16.05
C MET A 340 -13.53 -22.87 17.32
N GLN A 341 -12.37 -23.20 17.87
CA GLN A 341 -11.78 -22.46 18.99
C GLN A 341 -11.46 -21.01 18.61
N CYS A 342 -10.87 -20.77 17.43
CA CYS A 342 -10.60 -19.43 16.92
C CYS A 342 -11.90 -18.63 16.71
N ILE A 343 -12.92 -19.25 16.10
CA ILE A 343 -14.24 -18.64 15.91
C ILE A 343 -14.90 -18.33 17.27
N HIS A 344 -14.75 -19.22 18.25
CA HIS A 344 -15.24 -18.97 19.61
C HIS A 344 -14.57 -17.73 20.22
N TRP A 345 -13.25 -17.59 20.13
CA TRP A 345 -12.55 -16.39 20.59
C TRP A 345 -13.05 -15.13 19.87
N LYS A 346 -13.23 -15.17 18.55
CA LYS A 346 -13.81 -14.04 17.80
C LYS A 346 -15.16 -13.64 18.42
N ARG A 347 -16.05 -14.61 18.64
CA ARG A 347 -17.39 -14.34 19.16
C ARG A 347 -17.36 -13.77 20.60
N VAL A 348 -16.54 -14.36 21.48
CA VAL A 348 -16.51 -13.95 22.90
C VAL A 348 -15.85 -12.59 23.10
N PHE A 349 -14.79 -12.28 22.33
CA PHE A 349 -14.05 -11.03 22.52
C PHE A 349 -14.59 -9.86 21.69
N SER A 350 -15.45 -10.11 20.70
CA SER A 350 -16.04 -9.05 19.87
C SER A 350 -17.32 -8.43 20.46
N VAL A 351 -17.92 -9.08 21.45
CA VAL A 351 -19.14 -8.57 22.07
C VAL A 351 -18.76 -7.87 23.38
N PRO A 352 -19.00 -6.56 23.51
CA PRO A 352 -18.90 -5.91 24.80
C PRO A 352 -19.89 -6.53 25.79
N GLU A 353 -19.58 -6.49 27.11
CA GLU A 353 -20.52 -6.85 28.13
C GLU A 353 -21.82 -6.06 27.94
N GLU A 354 -22.99 -6.69 28.25
CA GLU A 354 -24.32 -6.10 27.98
C GLU A 354 -24.49 -4.69 28.57
N ASP A 355 -23.84 -4.41 29.69
CA ASP A 355 -23.88 -3.10 30.36
C ASP A 355 -22.71 -2.17 30.05
N PHE A 356 -21.82 -2.55 29.11
CA PHE A 356 -20.62 -1.79 28.77
C PHE A 356 -20.93 -0.35 28.35
N VAL A 357 -21.90 -0.18 27.41
CA VAL A 357 -22.31 1.16 26.93
C VAL A 357 -22.98 1.95 28.07
N GLN A 358 -23.78 1.30 28.91
CA GLN A 358 -24.42 1.95 30.06
C GLN A 358 -23.41 2.39 31.11
N LYS A 359 -22.44 1.54 31.44
CA LYS A 359 -21.31 1.88 32.32
C LYS A 359 -20.47 3.02 31.77
N ALA A 360 -20.22 3.03 30.46
CA ALA A 360 -19.50 4.12 29.80
C ALA A 360 -20.31 5.44 29.87
N ALA A 361 -21.63 5.39 29.64
CA ALA A 361 -22.51 6.57 29.70
C ALA A 361 -22.62 7.18 31.13
N GLN A 362 -22.39 6.41 32.16
CA GLN A 362 -22.38 6.90 33.55
C GLN A 362 -21.12 7.68 33.92
N ARG A 363 -20.03 7.52 33.13
CA ARG A 363 -18.83 8.33 33.24
C ARG A 363 -19.10 9.65 32.52
N ASN A 364 -18.71 10.76 33.12
CA ASN A 364 -18.86 12.08 32.46
C ASN A 364 -17.78 12.28 31.36
N GLU A 365 -17.46 11.23 30.63
CA GLU A 365 -16.43 11.14 29.60
C GLU A 365 -16.92 10.26 28.45
N ILE A 366 -16.45 10.51 27.24
CA ILE A 366 -16.72 9.63 26.08
C ILE A 366 -15.70 8.50 26.08
N ASP A 367 -16.19 7.28 26.31
CA ASP A 367 -15.39 6.07 26.11
C ASP A 367 -15.37 5.74 24.61
N LEU A 368 -14.17 5.73 24.01
CA LEU A 368 -14.01 5.57 22.55
C LEU A 368 -14.47 4.19 22.06
N TYR A 369 -14.32 3.14 22.85
CA TYR A 369 -14.82 1.79 22.49
C TYR A 369 -16.33 1.74 22.48
N ALA A 370 -16.97 2.35 23.50
CA ALA A 370 -18.42 2.46 23.54
C ALA A 370 -18.94 3.33 22.38
N PHE A 371 -18.27 4.42 22.09
CA PHE A 371 -18.59 5.28 20.93
C PHE A 371 -18.51 4.50 19.61
N SER A 372 -17.40 3.80 19.36
CA SER A 372 -17.21 3.03 18.14
C SER A 372 -18.23 1.90 17.99
N TYR A 373 -18.56 1.22 19.09
CA TYR A 373 -19.58 0.18 19.09
C TYR A 373 -20.97 0.72 18.74
N VAL A 374 -21.37 1.87 19.32
CA VAL A 374 -22.63 2.52 18.99
C VAL A 374 -22.61 3.02 17.55
N LEU A 375 -21.53 3.70 17.15
CA LEU A 375 -21.37 4.18 15.78
C LEU A 375 -21.53 3.07 14.75
N GLY A 376 -20.85 1.92 14.96
CA GLY A 376 -20.95 0.77 14.05
C GLY A 376 -22.34 0.15 13.96
N LYS A 377 -23.20 0.36 14.96
CA LYS A 377 -24.62 -0.08 14.91
C LYS A 377 -25.54 0.91 14.18
N GLU A 378 -25.19 2.19 14.21
CA GLU A 378 -26.01 3.26 13.63
C GLU A 378 -25.65 3.56 12.17
N LEU A 379 -24.43 3.17 11.75
CA LEU A 379 -24.00 3.37 10.36
C LEU A 379 -24.72 2.40 9.42
N ALA A 380 -25.04 2.91 8.22
CA ALA A 380 -25.52 2.06 7.13
C ALA A 380 -24.39 1.13 6.64
N ASP A 381 -24.75 -0.03 6.10
CA ASP A 381 -23.78 -1.06 5.63
C ASP A 381 -22.83 -0.57 4.53
N ASP A 382 -23.22 0.47 3.78
CA ASP A 382 -22.44 1.11 2.72
C ASP A 382 -21.77 2.41 3.16
N ALA A 383 -21.81 2.76 4.43
CA ALA A 383 -21.22 3.98 4.95
C ALA A 383 -19.68 3.93 4.86
N ALA A 384 -19.08 5.01 4.38
CA ALA A 384 -17.64 5.21 4.41
C ALA A 384 -17.25 6.08 5.62
N VAL A 385 -16.44 5.53 6.51
CA VAL A 385 -15.91 6.28 7.66
C VAL A 385 -14.55 6.85 7.27
N ILE A 386 -14.37 8.16 7.42
CA ILE A 386 -13.13 8.86 7.16
C ILE A 386 -12.66 9.48 8.47
N THR A 387 -11.45 9.11 8.91
CA THR A 387 -10.85 9.63 10.13
C THR A 387 -9.49 10.26 9.85
N ASP A 388 -8.96 11.01 10.80
CA ASP A 388 -7.57 11.42 10.82
C ASP A 388 -6.71 10.40 11.59
N ALA A 389 -5.39 10.58 11.60
CA ALA A 389 -4.48 9.73 12.38
C ALA A 389 -4.62 10.01 13.88
N GLY A 390 -4.68 8.95 14.70
CA GLY A 390 -4.79 9.05 16.15
C GLY A 390 -5.33 7.77 16.78
N PHE A 391 -5.86 7.87 17.99
CA PHE A 391 -6.48 6.72 18.66
C PHE A 391 -7.75 6.26 17.96
N GLU A 392 -8.47 7.13 17.30
CA GLU A 392 -9.65 6.83 16.50
C GLU A 392 -9.34 5.85 15.37
N GLU A 393 -8.19 5.97 14.70
CA GLU A 393 -7.72 5.02 13.68
C GLU A 393 -7.55 3.60 14.23
N LEU A 394 -7.23 3.47 15.52
CA LEU A 394 -6.94 2.20 16.18
C LEU A 394 -8.17 1.55 16.82
N ILE A 395 -9.24 2.31 17.02
CA ILE A 395 -10.41 1.87 17.81
C ILE A 395 -11.63 1.70 16.91
N VAL A 396 -11.78 2.52 15.88
CA VAL A 396 -12.96 2.51 14.99
C VAL A 396 -12.99 1.37 13.96
N PRO A 397 -11.87 0.88 13.41
CA PRO A 397 -11.90 -0.18 12.39
C PRO A 397 -12.44 -1.52 12.87
#